data_46dedf0719464e3401aa14c79ffd4a24
#
_entry.id   46dedf0719464e3401aa14c79ffd4a24
#
_cell.length_a   1.000
_cell.length_b   1.000
_cell.length_c   1.000
_cell.angle_alpha   90.00
_cell.angle_beta   90.00
_cell.angle_gamma   90.00
#
_symmetry.space_group_name_H-M   'P 1'
#
loop_
_entity.id
_entity.type
_entity.pdbx_description
1 polymer ?
#
loop_
_entity_poly.entity_id
_entity_poly.type
_entity_poly.pdbx_seq_one_letter_code
_entity_poly.pdbx_strand_id
1 'polypeptide(L)'
;KFAEEVADLSDGKMKIQVYANSTLGGDRDLLETCSDGDIPFVVQNTAPQVTFLPDTAVFDLPSAFTTIQQARAAVDNEEFYQKMEKVYQKGGYKLLGYADQGFRVMSTNKNVKSINDFKGQKIRTMENSYHLKFWKTLGANPTPMTFSEVYIGLQQGTIDAQENPYEVIVSSKLYEQQDYVVETNHLPHYISLIVSDEFYNLSLIHISEPTRHLRI
;
A
#
# COMPACT_ATOMS: atom_id res chain seq x y z
N LYS A 1 -6.55 16.11 5.30
CA LYS A 1 -5.30 16.78 5.73
C LYS A 1 -4.46 17.26 4.56
N PHE A 2 -3.82 16.38 3.74
CA PHE A 2 -2.95 16.78 2.64
C PHE A 2 -3.63 17.80 1.69
N ALA A 3 -4.84 17.50 1.23
CA ALA A 3 -5.60 18.39 0.35
C ALA A 3 -5.94 19.75 1.00
N GLU A 4 -6.23 19.76 2.28
CA GLU A 4 -6.49 20.98 3.07
C GLU A 4 -5.21 21.81 3.21
N GLU A 5 -4.09 21.17 3.58
CA GLU A 5 -2.80 21.84 3.70
C GLU A 5 -2.32 22.45 2.37
N VAL A 6 -2.51 21.74 1.25
CA VAL A 6 -2.21 22.29 -0.08
C VAL A 6 -3.09 23.50 -0.38
N ALA A 7 -4.38 23.46 -0.04
CA ALA A 7 -5.26 24.61 -0.22
C ALA A 7 -4.82 25.82 0.64
N ASP A 8 -4.48 25.57 1.91
CA ASP A 8 -4.04 26.62 2.85
C ASP A 8 -2.70 27.23 2.42
N LEU A 9 -1.70 26.41 2.10
CA LEU A 9 -0.38 26.87 1.67
C LEU A 9 -0.39 27.58 0.31
N SER A 10 -1.36 27.30 -0.53
CA SER A 10 -1.54 27.95 -1.84
C SER A 10 -2.47 29.15 -1.82
N ASP A 11 -2.90 29.63 -0.64
CA ASP A 11 -3.92 30.67 -0.50
C ASP A 11 -5.20 30.35 -1.31
N GLY A 12 -5.62 29.09 -1.32
CA GLY A 12 -6.79 28.60 -2.03
C GLY A 12 -6.65 28.51 -3.55
N LYS A 13 -5.46 28.74 -4.09
CA LYS A 13 -5.21 28.67 -5.55
C LYS A 13 -5.19 27.22 -6.06
N MET A 14 -4.83 26.27 -5.21
CA MET A 14 -4.86 24.84 -5.52
C MET A 14 -5.93 24.14 -4.67
N LYS A 15 -6.74 23.31 -5.32
CA LYS A 15 -7.73 22.46 -4.64
C LYS A 15 -7.58 21.03 -5.11
N ILE A 16 -7.40 20.11 -4.17
CA ILE A 16 -7.33 18.68 -4.43
C ILE A 16 -8.65 18.04 -4.05
N GLN A 17 -9.33 17.44 -5.01
CA GLN A 17 -10.50 16.61 -4.77
C GLN A 17 -10.04 15.18 -4.48
N VAL A 18 -10.44 14.65 -3.32
CA VAL A 18 -10.09 13.29 -2.89
C VAL A 18 -11.19 12.32 -3.31
N TYR A 19 -10.80 11.27 -4.00
CA TYR A 19 -11.63 10.14 -4.39
C TYR A 19 -11.20 8.91 -3.59
N ALA A 20 -11.97 8.59 -2.55
CA ALA A 20 -11.66 7.48 -1.65
C ALA A 20 -12.22 6.14 -2.18
N ASN A 21 -11.83 5.03 -1.51
CA ASN A 21 -12.38 3.70 -1.72
C ASN A 21 -12.29 3.19 -3.17
N SER A 22 -11.19 3.47 -3.84
CA SER A 22 -10.92 3.01 -5.22
C SER A 22 -12.01 3.40 -6.23
N THR A 23 -12.68 4.54 -6.04
CA THR A 23 -13.76 5.00 -6.93
C THR A 23 -13.27 5.38 -8.33
N LEU A 24 -11.98 5.63 -8.49
CA LEU A 24 -11.34 5.91 -9.78
C LEU A 24 -10.61 4.70 -10.39
N GLY A 25 -10.72 3.52 -9.76
CA GLY A 25 -10.07 2.30 -10.22
C GLY A 25 -9.29 1.58 -9.12
N GLY A 26 -8.76 0.40 -9.45
CA GLY A 26 -7.87 -0.37 -8.58
C GLY A 26 -6.44 0.20 -8.55
N ASP A 27 -5.56 -0.44 -7.77
CA ASP A 27 -4.19 0.03 -7.59
C ASP A 27 -3.43 0.19 -8.91
N ARG A 28 -3.62 -0.76 -9.82
CA ARG A 28 -2.98 -0.75 -11.15
C ARG A 28 -3.50 0.39 -12.02
N ASP A 29 -4.84 0.54 -12.10
CA ASP A 29 -5.47 1.58 -12.91
C ASP A 29 -5.03 2.98 -12.46
N LEU A 30 -4.92 3.17 -11.13
CA LEU A 30 -4.47 4.44 -10.55
C LEU A 30 -3.02 4.76 -10.88
N LEU A 31 -2.14 3.75 -10.93
CA LEU A 31 -0.74 3.95 -11.33
C LEU A 31 -0.63 4.31 -12.80
N GLU A 32 -1.31 3.60 -13.68
CA GLU A 32 -1.33 3.86 -15.11
C GLU A 32 -1.85 5.27 -15.40
N THR A 33 -3.02 5.63 -14.86
CA THR A 33 -3.62 6.96 -15.07
C THR A 33 -2.79 8.10 -14.46
N CYS A 34 -2.06 7.84 -13.35
CA CYS A 34 -1.15 8.82 -12.77
C CYS A 34 0.11 9.01 -13.63
N SER A 35 0.67 7.91 -14.17
CA SER A 35 1.81 7.97 -15.10
C SER A 35 1.46 8.74 -16.36
N ASP A 36 0.23 8.57 -16.86
CA ASP A 36 -0.27 9.24 -18.07
C ASP A 36 -0.67 10.72 -17.82
N GLY A 37 -0.63 11.16 -16.56
CA GLY A 37 -0.93 12.54 -16.17
C GLY A 37 -2.42 12.86 -15.96
N ASP A 38 -3.33 11.90 -16.17
CA ASP A 38 -4.78 12.08 -16.03
C ASP A 38 -5.21 12.27 -14.57
N ILE A 39 -4.54 11.58 -13.65
CA ILE A 39 -4.71 11.74 -12.21
C ILE A 39 -3.42 12.26 -11.60
N PRO A 40 -3.42 13.48 -11.01
CA PRO A 40 -2.17 14.06 -10.53
C PRO A 40 -1.57 13.37 -9.32
N PHE A 41 -2.38 12.89 -8.37
CA PHE A 41 -1.89 12.32 -7.10
C PHE A 41 -2.49 10.94 -6.85
N VAL A 42 -1.66 10.03 -6.32
CA VAL A 42 -2.10 8.72 -5.84
C VAL A 42 -1.53 8.44 -4.46
N VAL A 43 -2.38 7.90 -3.59
CA VAL A 43 -2.00 7.37 -2.27
C VAL A 43 -2.37 5.89 -2.26
N GLN A 44 -1.37 5.03 -2.17
CA GLN A 44 -1.62 3.58 -2.15
C GLN A 44 -0.48 2.80 -1.49
N ASN A 45 -0.71 1.52 -1.23
CA ASN A 45 0.31 0.61 -0.72
C ASN A 45 1.45 0.42 -1.73
N THR A 46 2.68 0.23 -1.25
CA THR A 46 3.86 0.04 -2.10
C THR A 46 3.86 -1.31 -2.84
N ALA A 47 3.19 -2.33 -2.32
CA ALA A 47 3.24 -3.68 -2.87
C ALA A 47 2.69 -3.82 -4.31
N PRO A 48 1.54 -3.22 -4.70
CA PRO A 48 1.08 -3.26 -6.10
C PRO A 48 2.01 -2.53 -7.08
N GLN A 49 2.84 -1.60 -6.58
CA GLN A 49 3.74 -0.79 -7.40
C GLN A 49 4.89 -1.60 -8.02
N VAL A 50 5.20 -2.77 -7.46
CA VAL A 50 6.32 -3.62 -7.93
C VAL A 50 6.22 -4.00 -9.41
N THR A 51 5.01 -4.04 -9.96
CA THR A 51 4.78 -4.35 -11.38
C THR A 51 5.27 -3.24 -12.30
N PHE A 52 5.22 -1.99 -11.84
CA PHE A 52 5.65 -0.78 -12.56
C PHE A 52 7.07 -0.37 -12.16
N LEU A 53 7.40 -0.56 -10.90
CA LEU A 53 8.63 -0.15 -10.25
C LEU A 53 9.26 -1.36 -9.53
N PRO A 54 9.98 -2.24 -10.25
CA PRO A 54 10.49 -3.50 -9.67
C PRO A 54 11.37 -3.31 -8.42
N ASP A 55 12.07 -2.19 -8.30
CA ASP A 55 12.93 -1.90 -7.14
C ASP A 55 12.12 -1.61 -5.87
N THR A 56 10.80 -1.34 -5.95
CA THR A 56 9.92 -1.24 -4.77
C THR A 56 9.73 -2.58 -4.06
N ALA A 57 10.16 -3.70 -4.67
CA ALA A 57 10.21 -5.01 -4.04
C ALA A 57 11.05 -5.05 -2.76
N VAL A 58 11.88 -4.06 -2.51
CA VAL A 58 12.61 -3.91 -1.24
C VAL A 58 11.65 -3.84 -0.03
N PHE A 59 10.42 -3.36 -0.22
CA PHE A 59 9.40 -3.30 0.83
C PHE A 59 8.73 -4.65 1.09
N ASP A 60 8.87 -5.62 0.18
CA ASP A 60 8.22 -6.92 0.23
C ASP A 60 9.13 -8.02 0.82
N LEU A 61 10.18 -7.63 1.54
CA LEU A 61 11.10 -8.56 2.20
C LEU A 61 10.49 -9.02 3.54
N PRO A 62 9.99 -10.26 3.66
CA PRO A 62 9.30 -10.70 4.86
C PRO A 62 10.24 -10.72 6.06
N SER A 63 9.72 -10.31 7.22
CA SER A 63 10.45 -10.30 8.51
C SER A 63 11.75 -9.48 8.50
N ALA A 64 11.91 -8.53 7.58
CA ALA A 64 13.07 -7.64 7.55
C ALA A 64 13.14 -6.73 8.80
N PHE A 65 12.00 -6.45 9.42
CA PHE A 65 11.90 -5.64 10.61
C PHE A 65 11.14 -6.38 11.72
N THR A 66 11.59 -6.22 12.95
CA THR A 66 10.95 -6.79 14.14
C THR A 66 10.09 -5.77 14.89
N THR A 67 10.30 -4.48 14.62
CA THR A 67 9.52 -3.39 15.20
C THR A 67 9.14 -2.37 14.13
N ILE A 68 8.00 -1.71 14.32
CA ILE A 68 7.57 -0.65 13.40
C ILE A 68 8.51 0.56 13.41
N GLN A 69 9.17 0.82 14.54
CA GLN A 69 10.16 1.89 14.67
C GLN A 69 11.37 1.65 13.75
N GLN A 70 11.85 0.39 13.64
CA GLN A 70 12.90 0.04 12.68
C GLN A 70 12.43 0.24 11.24
N ALA A 71 11.20 -0.16 10.94
CA ALA A 71 10.60 0.01 9.62
C ALA A 71 10.49 1.50 9.24
N ARG A 72 10.02 2.35 10.16
CA ARG A 72 9.95 3.81 9.97
C ARG A 72 11.33 4.43 9.77
N ALA A 73 12.30 4.07 10.62
CA ALA A 73 13.66 4.58 10.51
C ALA A 73 14.32 4.22 9.15
N ALA A 74 13.94 3.09 8.55
CA ALA A 74 14.45 2.71 7.24
C ALA A 74 13.94 3.62 6.13
N VAL A 75 12.65 3.96 6.11
CA VAL A 75 12.07 4.85 5.09
C VAL A 75 12.36 6.32 5.36
N ASP A 76 12.63 6.69 6.61
CA ASP A 76 13.07 8.04 7.01
C ASP A 76 14.58 8.25 6.73
N ASN A 77 15.33 7.20 6.36
CA ASN A 77 16.74 7.33 6.05
C ASN A 77 16.94 8.10 4.75
N GLU A 78 17.70 9.18 4.79
CA GLU A 78 17.92 10.10 3.67
C GLU A 78 18.46 9.41 2.42
N GLU A 79 19.48 8.55 2.57
CA GLU A 79 20.10 7.85 1.43
C GLU A 79 19.10 6.87 0.79
N PHE A 80 18.33 6.17 1.60
CA PHE A 80 17.28 5.28 1.13
C PHE A 80 16.21 6.06 0.37
N TYR A 81 15.72 7.15 0.97
CA TYR A 81 14.69 8.00 0.38
C TYR A 81 15.12 8.53 -0.99
N GLN A 82 16.34 9.07 -1.11
CA GLN A 82 16.89 9.56 -2.37
C GLN A 82 17.03 8.47 -3.45
N LYS A 83 17.36 7.23 -3.05
CA LYS A 83 17.37 6.10 -3.97
C LYS A 83 15.96 5.79 -4.46
N MET A 84 14.99 5.78 -3.58
CA MET A 84 13.60 5.53 -3.93
C MET A 84 13.00 6.66 -4.78
N GLU A 85 13.31 7.92 -4.53
CA GLU A 85 12.92 9.03 -5.43
C GLU A 85 13.33 8.75 -6.89
N LYS A 86 14.56 8.25 -7.09
CA LYS A 86 15.05 7.89 -8.44
C LYS A 86 14.31 6.71 -9.04
N VAL A 87 13.90 5.74 -8.20
CA VAL A 87 13.09 4.60 -8.64
C VAL A 87 11.73 5.09 -9.13
N TYR A 88 11.05 5.93 -8.36
CA TYR A 88 9.74 6.48 -8.75
C TYR A 88 9.85 7.36 -9.99
N GLN A 89 10.89 8.18 -10.10
CA GLN A 89 11.10 9.04 -11.25
C GLN A 89 11.26 8.26 -12.55
N LYS A 90 11.92 7.11 -12.54
CA LYS A 90 12.02 6.23 -13.72
C LYS A 90 10.66 5.72 -14.21
N GLY A 91 9.68 5.62 -13.33
CA GLY A 91 8.32 5.20 -13.65
C GLY A 91 7.37 6.36 -13.99
N GLY A 92 7.86 7.59 -14.07
CA GLY A 92 7.03 8.76 -14.37
C GLY A 92 6.34 9.38 -13.15
N TYR A 93 6.85 9.10 -11.93
CA TYR A 93 6.30 9.61 -10.68
C TYR A 93 7.31 10.43 -9.89
N LYS A 94 6.84 11.42 -9.16
CA LYS A 94 7.58 12.06 -8.07
C LYS A 94 7.08 11.50 -6.74
N LEU A 95 7.98 10.92 -5.95
CA LEU A 95 7.70 10.50 -4.58
C LEU A 95 7.62 11.72 -3.67
N LEU A 96 6.52 11.87 -2.93
CA LEU A 96 6.34 12.95 -1.95
C LEU A 96 6.55 12.49 -0.51
N GLY A 97 6.37 11.20 -0.22
CA GLY A 97 6.63 10.64 1.11
C GLY A 97 6.05 9.27 1.31
N TYR A 98 6.39 8.70 2.46
CA TYR A 98 5.87 7.44 2.94
C TYR A 98 5.08 7.62 4.25
N ALA A 99 4.08 6.76 4.43
CA ALA A 99 3.40 6.54 5.69
C ALA A 99 3.34 5.03 5.96
N ASP A 100 2.92 4.62 7.16
CA ASP A 100 2.66 3.22 7.50
C ASP A 100 1.36 3.07 8.28
N GLN A 101 0.80 1.87 8.26
CA GLN A 101 -0.33 1.44 9.10
C GLN A 101 0.06 0.27 10.02
N GLY A 102 1.34 0.14 10.35
CA GLY A 102 1.87 -0.96 11.16
C GLY A 102 2.18 -2.22 10.35
N PHE A 103 2.19 -3.35 11.03
CA PHE A 103 2.45 -4.64 10.37
C PHE A 103 1.17 -5.26 9.81
N ARG A 104 1.34 -5.99 8.73
CA ARG A 104 0.30 -6.83 8.15
C ARG A 104 0.14 -8.11 8.98
N VAL A 105 -1.09 -8.45 9.27
CA VAL A 105 -1.52 -9.67 9.96
C VAL A 105 -2.50 -10.42 9.07
N MET A 106 -2.71 -11.71 9.31
CA MET A 106 -3.68 -12.50 8.57
C MET A 106 -5.01 -12.55 9.32
N SER A 107 -6.14 -12.38 8.65
CA SER A 107 -7.45 -12.79 9.19
C SER A 107 -7.99 -14.00 8.44
N THR A 108 -8.72 -14.88 9.15
CA THR A 108 -9.18 -16.17 8.63
C THR A 108 -10.33 -16.73 9.47
N ASN A 109 -11.09 -17.69 8.93
CA ASN A 109 -12.11 -18.46 9.66
C ASN A 109 -11.55 -19.78 10.23
N LYS A 110 -10.23 -20.02 10.08
CA LYS A 110 -9.56 -21.20 10.61
C LYS A 110 -8.73 -20.85 11.83
N ASN A 111 -8.87 -21.63 12.89
CA ASN A 111 -8.03 -21.52 14.09
C ASN A 111 -6.61 -22.01 13.79
N VAL A 112 -5.73 -21.09 13.43
CA VAL A 112 -4.32 -21.35 13.08
C VAL A 112 -3.49 -21.43 14.34
N LYS A 113 -2.84 -22.58 14.56
CA LYS A 113 -1.95 -22.84 15.70
C LYS A 113 -0.51 -23.14 15.27
N SER A 114 -0.32 -23.46 14.00
CA SER A 114 0.98 -23.82 13.43
C SER A 114 1.07 -23.43 11.95
N ILE A 115 2.28 -23.46 11.40
CA ILE A 115 2.51 -23.23 9.96
C ILE A 115 1.73 -24.23 9.09
N ASN A 116 1.53 -25.45 9.55
CA ASN A 116 0.78 -26.47 8.80
C ASN A 116 -0.70 -26.09 8.58
N ASP A 117 -1.23 -25.21 9.42
CA ASP A 117 -2.62 -24.78 9.34
C ASP A 117 -2.88 -23.77 8.22
N PHE A 118 -1.84 -23.20 7.63
CA PHE A 118 -1.96 -22.39 6.40
C PHE A 118 -2.26 -23.24 5.18
N LYS A 119 -1.93 -24.55 5.22
CA LYS A 119 -2.04 -25.43 4.07
C LYS A 119 -3.45 -25.44 3.48
N GLY A 120 -3.52 -25.12 2.18
CA GLY A 120 -4.74 -25.15 1.39
C GLY A 120 -5.68 -23.95 1.58
N GLN A 121 -5.43 -23.03 2.53
CA GLN A 121 -6.25 -21.84 2.68
C GLN A 121 -6.13 -20.94 1.45
N LYS A 122 -7.25 -20.54 0.88
CA LYS A 122 -7.31 -19.55 -0.19
C LYS A 122 -7.14 -18.16 0.44
N ILE A 123 -5.91 -17.69 0.49
CA ILE A 123 -5.61 -16.37 1.05
C ILE A 123 -5.58 -15.31 -0.05
N ARG A 124 -6.37 -14.26 0.10
CA ARG A 124 -6.29 -13.11 -0.79
C ARG A 124 -5.01 -12.33 -0.50
N THR A 125 -4.32 -11.96 -1.55
CA THR A 125 -3.18 -11.03 -1.54
C THR A 125 -3.40 -9.88 -2.51
N MET A 126 -2.59 -8.84 -2.39
CA MET A 126 -2.44 -7.86 -3.45
C MET A 126 -1.79 -8.49 -4.69
N GLU A 127 -1.88 -7.82 -5.84
CA GLU A 127 -1.20 -8.22 -7.09
C GLU A 127 0.32 -7.99 -6.95
N ASN A 128 0.99 -8.92 -6.27
CA ASN A 128 2.41 -8.87 -6.01
C ASN A 128 3.00 -10.29 -5.99
N SER A 129 3.96 -10.53 -6.87
CA SER A 129 4.57 -11.86 -7.03
C SER A 129 5.33 -12.34 -5.78
N TYR A 130 5.88 -11.43 -4.98
CA TYR A 130 6.59 -11.76 -3.74
C TYR A 130 5.60 -12.20 -2.65
N HIS A 131 4.45 -11.52 -2.51
CA HIS A 131 3.37 -11.92 -1.61
C HIS A 131 2.81 -13.28 -1.98
N LEU A 132 2.55 -13.51 -3.27
CA LEU A 132 2.12 -14.83 -3.79
C LEU A 132 3.13 -15.91 -3.43
N LYS A 133 4.43 -15.67 -3.67
CA LYS A 133 5.48 -16.62 -3.36
C LYS A 133 5.59 -16.90 -1.87
N PHE A 134 5.51 -15.88 -1.02
CA PHE A 134 5.55 -16.01 0.43
C PHE A 134 4.46 -16.96 0.93
N TRP A 135 3.20 -16.68 0.65
CA TRP A 135 2.08 -17.50 1.12
C TRP A 135 2.06 -18.89 0.51
N LYS A 136 2.45 -19.02 -0.76
CA LYS A 136 2.61 -20.33 -1.40
C LYS A 136 3.68 -21.18 -0.72
N THR A 137 4.78 -20.59 -0.29
CA THR A 137 5.86 -21.28 0.43
C THR A 137 5.38 -21.80 1.79
N LEU A 138 4.45 -21.11 2.44
CA LEU A 138 3.81 -21.56 3.67
C LEU A 138 2.70 -22.62 3.44
N GLY A 139 2.45 -22.99 2.19
CA GLY A 139 1.47 -24.01 1.82
C GLY A 139 0.04 -23.50 1.59
N ALA A 140 -0.20 -22.21 1.68
CA ALA A 140 -1.47 -21.60 1.32
C ALA A 140 -1.66 -21.54 -0.20
N ASN A 141 -2.89 -21.26 -0.63
CA ASN A 141 -3.28 -20.98 -2.01
C ASN A 141 -3.54 -19.48 -2.17
N PRO A 142 -2.51 -18.65 -2.43
CA PRO A 142 -2.69 -17.22 -2.57
C PRO A 142 -3.47 -16.88 -3.84
N THR A 143 -4.44 -15.99 -3.71
CA THR A 143 -5.30 -15.52 -4.79
C THR A 143 -5.16 -14.00 -4.89
N PRO A 144 -4.53 -13.45 -5.95
CA PRO A 144 -4.49 -12.01 -6.16
C PRO A 144 -5.89 -11.49 -6.50
N MET A 145 -6.27 -10.37 -5.89
CA MET A 145 -7.60 -9.80 -6.05
C MET A 145 -7.56 -8.31 -5.66
N THR A 146 -8.30 -7.47 -6.36
CA THR A 146 -8.47 -6.05 -6.02
C THR A 146 -9.07 -5.90 -4.62
N PHE A 147 -8.72 -4.83 -3.91
CA PHE A 147 -9.17 -4.66 -2.52
C PHE A 147 -10.69 -4.51 -2.40
N SER A 148 -11.34 -3.87 -3.37
CA SER A 148 -12.80 -3.68 -3.41
C SER A 148 -13.59 -5.00 -3.44
N GLU A 149 -12.99 -6.10 -3.87
CA GLU A 149 -13.64 -7.41 -3.98
C GLU A 149 -13.45 -8.27 -2.72
N VAL A 150 -12.55 -7.88 -1.80
CA VAL A 150 -12.15 -8.70 -0.65
C VAL A 150 -13.31 -9.02 0.27
N TYR A 151 -14.10 -8.02 0.68
CA TYR A 151 -15.23 -8.24 1.60
C TYR A 151 -16.24 -9.25 1.03
N ILE A 152 -16.62 -9.05 -0.24
CA ILE A 152 -17.55 -9.96 -0.92
C ILE A 152 -16.92 -11.33 -1.13
N GLY A 153 -15.64 -11.40 -1.46
CA GLY A 153 -14.91 -12.67 -1.60
C GLY A 153 -14.90 -13.49 -0.31
N LEU A 154 -14.69 -12.85 0.83
CA LEU A 154 -14.78 -13.48 2.15
C LEU A 154 -16.22 -13.92 2.47
N GLN A 155 -17.20 -13.05 2.23
CA GLN A 155 -18.62 -13.33 2.48
C GLN A 155 -19.13 -14.53 1.67
N GLN A 156 -18.71 -14.64 0.41
CA GLN A 156 -19.11 -15.72 -0.48
C GLN A 156 -18.25 -16.99 -0.34
N GLY A 157 -17.17 -16.96 0.44
CA GLY A 157 -16.24 -18.09 0.60
C GLY A 157 -15.41 -18.40 -0.64
N THR A 158 -15.27 -17.44 -1.56
CA THR A 158 -14.34 -17.59 -2.71
C THR A 158 -12.89 -17.51 -2.24
N ILE A 159 -12.64 -16.81 -1.14
CA ILE A 159 -11.41 -16.77 -0.37
C ILE A 159 -11.70 -17.09 1.09
N ASP A 160 -10.75 -17.74 1.77
CA ASP A 160 -10.88 -18.18 3.17
C ASP A 160 -10.24 -17.19 4.15
N ALA A 161 -9.30 -16.39 3.64
CA ALA A 161 -8.44 -15.53 4.43
C ALA A 161 -7.97 -14.31 3.63
N GLN A 162 -7.51 -13.29 4.35
CA GLN A 162 -6.82 -12.13 3.78
C GLN A 162 -5.71 -11.67 4.75
N GLU A 163 -4.86 -10.74 4.31
CA GLU A 163 -3.80 -10.16 5.13
C GLU A 163 -3.77 -8.63 4.93
N ASN A 164 -3.83 -7.91 6.03
CA ASN A 164 -3.80 -6.45 6.10
C ASN A 164 -3.46 -6.01 7.53
N PRO A 165 -3.14 -4.74 7.77
CA PRO A 165 -3.04 -4.19 9.11
C PRO A 165 -4.38 -4.21 9.86
N TYR A 166 -4.34 -4.19 11.17
CA TYR A 166 -5.54 -4.14 12.02
C TYR A 166 -6.47 -2.98 11.66
N GLU A 167 -5.91 -1.80 11.38
CA GLU A 167 -6.70 -0.63 10.99
C GLU A 167 -7.55 -0.89 9.74
N VAL A 168 -6.96 -1.54 8.73
CA VAL A 168 -7.69 -1.90 7.49
C VAL A 168 -8.76 -2.95 7.78
N ILE A 169 -8.46 -3.96 8.62
CA ILE A 169 -9.43 -4.98 9.01
C ILE A 169 -10.66 -4.34 9.69
N VAL A 170 -10.42 -3.35 10.54
CA VAL A 170 -11.49 -2.66 11.28
C VAL A 170 -12.25 -1.68 10.37
N SER A 171 -11.54 -0.79 9.67
CA SER A 171 -12.16 0.25 8.85
C SER A 171 -12.97 -0.31 7.67
N SER A 172 -12.53 -1.45 7.11
CA SER A 172 -13.24 -2.15 6.03
C SER A 172 -14.16 -3.26 6.53
N LYS A 173 -14.35 -3.36 7.85
CA LYS A 173 -15.26 -4.32 8.51
C LYS A 173 -15.00 -5.78 8.15
N LEU A 174 -13.76 -6.14 7.80
CA LEU A 174 -13.43 -7.51 7.42
C LEU A 174 -13.65 -8.49 8.57
N TYR A 175 -13.61 -8.02 9.82
CA TYR A 175 -13.93 -8.80 11.01
C TYR A 175 -15.38 -9.35 11.03
N GLU A 176 -16.30 -8.78 10.25
CA GLU A 176 -17.66 -9.31 10.14
C GLU A 176 -17.69 -10.68 9.41
N GLN A 177 -16.65 -10.97 8.64
CA GLN A 177 -16.52 -12.18 7.83
C GLN A 177 -15.41 -13.11 8.31
N GLN A 178 -14.67 -12.77 9.38
CA GLN A 178 -13.48 -13.48 9.82
C GLN A 178 -13.45 -13.65 11.34
N ASP A 179 -13.33 -14.90 11.79
CA ASP A 179 -13.40 -15.27 13.22
C ASP A 179 -12.08 -15.06 13.96
N TYR A 180 -10.96 -15.10 13.27
CA TYR A 180 -9.62 -15.10 13.86
C TYR A 180 -8.70 -14.10 13.19
N VAL A 181 -7.80 -13.52 13.99
CA VAL A 181 -6.61 -12.82 13.50
C VAL A 181 -5.38 -13.60 13.95
N VAL A 182 -4.48 -13.81 13.01
CA VAL A 182 -3.18 -14.45 13.24
C VAL A 182 -2.09 -13.37 13.13
N GLU A 183 -1.41 -13.10 14.22
CA GLU A 183 -0.34 -12.07 14.30
C GLU A 183 0.91 -12.52 13.57
N THR A 184 0.83 -12.64 12.26
CA THR A 184 1.96 -13.02 11.42
C THR A 184 3.04 -11.95 11.35
N ASN A 185 2.68 -10.69 11.47
CA ASN A 185 3.57 -9.51 11.45
C ASN A 185 4.67 -9.62 10.37
N HIS A 186 4.31 -10.18 9.22
CA HIS A 186 5.24 -10.63 8.19
C HIS A 186 5.83 -9.50 7.38
N LEU A 187 5.11 -8.37 7.24
CA LEU A 187 5.53 -7.20 6.46
C LEU A 187 5.01 -5.91 7.10
N PRO A 188 5.78 -4.82 7.12
CA PRO A 188 5.24 -3.48 7.35
C PRO A 188 4.29 -3.11 6.20
N HIS A 189 3.23 -2.38 6.50
CA HIS A 189 2.33 -1.84 5.50
C HIS A 189 2.71 -0.41 5.16
N TYR A 190 3.57 -0.23 4.18
CA TYR A 190 3.94 1.09 3.71
C TYR A 190 2.94 1.63 2.67
N ILE A 191 2.69 2.91 2.77
CA ILE A 191 1.87 3.70 1.85
C ILE A 191 2.75 4.78 1.27
N SER A 192 2.75 4.95 -0.03
CA SER A 192 3.40 6.07 -0.72
C SER A 192 2.37 7.12 -1.13
N LEU A 193 2.76 8.38 -1.02
CA LEU A 193 2.12 9.50 -1.70
C LEU A 193 3.00 9.85 -2.90
N ILE A 194 2.45 9.71 -4.08
CA ILE A 194 3.12 10.01 -5.35
C ILE A 194 2.32 11.02 -6.16
N VAL A 195 3.01 11.74 -7.01
CA VAL A 195 2.44 12.67 -7.98
C VAL A 195 2.97 12.34 -9.37
N SER A 196 2.16 12.54 -10.41
CA SER A 196 2.63 12.48 -11.80
C SER A 196 3.83 13.39 -11.99
N ASP A 197 4.92 12.90 -12.54
CA ASP A 197 6.13 13.69 -12.80
C ASP A 197 5.84 14.81 -13.80
N GLU A 198 5.00 14.55 -14.80
CA GLU A 198 4.54 15.56 -15.75
C GLU A 198 3.76 16.66 -15.05
N PHE A 199 2.74 16.31 -14.24
CA PHE A 199 1.97 17.30 -13.49
C PHE A 199 2.84 18.09 -12.52
N TYR A 200 3.77 17.42 -11.82
CA TYR A 200 4.69 18.08 -10.90
C TYR A 200 5.56 19.11 -11.60
N ASN A 201 6.10 18.79 -12.79
CA ASN A 201 6.96 19.67 -13.56
C ASN A 201 6.21 20.83 -14.25
N LEU A 202 4.93 20.63 -14.59
CA LEU A 202 4.09 21.66 -15.21
C LEU A 202 3.44 22.59 -14.19
N SER A 203 3.28 22.16 -12.95
CA SER A 203 2.59 22.93 -11.93
C SER A 203 3.54 23.90 -11.21
N LEU A 204 2.98 24.99 -10.70
CA LEU A 204 3.67 25.98 -9.85
C LEU A 204 4.07 25.42 -8.47
N ILE A 205 3.96 24.09 -8.25
CA ILE A 205 4.39 23.38 -7.04
C ILE A 205 5.88 23.61 -6.75
N HIS A 206 6.68 23.93 -7.74
CA HIS A 206 8.08 24.35 -7.58
C HIS A 206 8.32 25.56 -6.67
N ILE A 207 7.27 26.28 -6.28
CA ILE A 207 7.37 27.46 -5.41
C ILE A 207 7.28 27.06 -3.92
N SER A 208 6.82 25.85 -3.60
CA SER A 208 6.77 25.34 -2.23
C SER A 208 8.00 24.49 -1.94
N GLU A 209 8.76 24.87 -0.92
CA GLU A 209 9.85 24.07 -0.36
C GLU A 209 9.44 22.59 -0.17
N PRO A 210 10.36 21.63 -0.36
CA PRO A 210 10.04 20.20 -0.18
C PRO A 210 9.58 19.97 1.24
N THR A 211 8.31 19.61 1.40
CA THR A 211 7.71 19.24 2.69
C THR A 211 8.25 17.89 3.14
N ARG A 212 9.51 17.85 3.58
CA ARG A 212 10.23 16.67 4.05
C ARG A 212 9.67 16.05 5.34
N HIS A 213 8.63 16.64 5.94
CA HIS A 213 8.16 16.25 7.27
C HIS A 213 6.65 16.18 7.43
N LEU A 214 5.89 15.96 6.39
CA LEU A 214 4.48 15.61 6.56
C LEU A 214 4.37 14.16 7.04
N ARG A 215 4.46 13.96 8.37
CA ARG A 215 3.92 12.76 9.01
C ARG A 215 2.39 12.82 8.89
N ILE A 216 1.86 11.99 8.03
CA ILE A 216 0.42 11.76 7.93
C ILE A 216 -0.02 10.83 9.05
#